data_48652ce40a2a36a536cf7b4639334dd0
#
_entry.id   48652ce40a2a36a536cf7b4639334dd0
#
_cell.length_a   1.000
_cell.length_b   1.000
_cell.length_c   1.000
_cell.angle_alpha   90.00
_cell.angle_beta   90.00
_cell.angle_gamma   90.00
#
_symmetry.space_group_name_H-M   'P 1'
#
loop_
_entity.id
_entity.type
_entity.pdbx_description
1 polymer ?
#
loop_
_entity_poly.entity_id
_entity_poly.type
_entity_poly.pdbx_seq_one_letter_code
_entity_poly.pdbx_strand_id
1 'polypeptide(L)'
;FDKCTFEENVVFSGPWSEPDSLRVVFGSELIFNSSHFRGQARFRNSEFESVASFDGCTFDGVVTYKNAVFRGDAKFRTVLFNGYALTGNASFESSARFTNSHFVKGVNLSHVKFQSHTDFSGVFSSSRAVPIHDSICFALKKQGEDESFWRFVKQTAQEAGYYQLAGECFYSEQCARLWKKFRGSGLTTGRKGFKGLFRGLWPIRLLPELLFGKLLFGYGERPVRVLT
;
A
#
# COMPACT_ATOMS: atom_id res chain seq x y z
N PHE A 1 -23.43 5.98 -6.82
CA PHE A 1 -22.91 7.34 -7.08
C PHE A 1 -21.80 7.29 -8.14
N ASP A 2 -22.14 7.04 -9.39
CA ASP A 2 -21.17 7.02 -10.49
C ASP A 2 -21.20 8.37 -11.22
N LYS A 3 -20.00 8.94 -11.53
CA LYS A 3 -19.84 10.24 -12.22
C LYS A 3 -20.57 11.40 -11.55
N CYS A 4 -20.67 11.40 -10.23
CA CYS A 4 -21.28 12.47 -9.45
C CYS A 4 -20.28 13.57 -9.12
N THR A 5 -20.78 14.81 -8.99
CA THR A 5 -19.99 15.92 -8.43
C THR A 5 -20.58 16.33 -7.09
N PHE A 6 -19.75 16.33 -6.06
CA PHE A 6 -20.09 16.81 -4.73
C PHE A 6 -19.42 18.17 -4.51
N GLU A 7 -20.20 19.23 -4.55
CA GLU A 7 -19.72 20.62 -4.46
C GLU A 7 -19.22 20.93 -3.03
N GLU A 8 -19.94 20.42 -2.04
CA GLU A 8 -19.71 20.69 -0.63
C GLU A 8 -19.05 19.50 0.08
N ASN A 9 -18.82 19.65 1.38
CA ASN A 9 -18.25 18.57 2.20
C ASN A 9 -19.17 17.37 2.26
N VAL A 10 -18.60 16.19 2.04
CA VAL A 10 -19.29 14.91 2.17
C VAL A 10 -18.85 14.23 3.46
N VAL A 11 -19.79 13.93 4.36
CA VAL A 11 -19.48 13.39 5.68
C VAL A 11 -20.23 12.10 5.92
N PHE A 12 -19.49 10.98 5.96
CA PHE A 12 -19.95 9.65 6.36
C PHE A 12 -19.23 9.21 7.64
N SER A 13 -19.18 10.06 8.63
CA SER A 13 -18.52 9.77 9.90
C SER A 13 -19.39 10.25 11.05
N GLY A 14 -19.29 9.57 12.20
CA GLY A 14 -19.87 10.07 13.44
C GLY A 14 -19.25 11.40 13.90
N PRO A 15 -19.85 12.09 14.86
CA PRO A 15 -19.38 13.38 15.36
C PRO A 15 -17.95 13.27 15.94
N TRP A 16 -17.19 14.38 15.88
CA TRP A 16 -15.80 14.43 16.34
C TRP A 16 -15.61 14.15 17.84
N SER A 17 -16.66 14.39 18.64
CA SER A 17 -16.65 14.30 20.09
C SER A 17 -17.06 12.94 20.67
N GLU A 18 -17.54 12.04 19.83
CA GLU A 18 -18.00 10.73 20.27
C GLU A 18 -16.87 9.70 20.23
N PRO A 19 -16.81 8.79 21.22
CA PRO A 19 -15.84 7.71 21.24
C PRO A 19 -15.99 6.82 20.00
N ASP A 20 -14.92 6.05 19.66
CA ASP A 20 -14.80 5.16 18.49
C ASP A 20 -15.95 4.11 18.34
N SER A 21 -16.97 4.16 19.16
CA SER A 21 -18.12 3.25 19.20
C SER A 21 -19.17 3.49 18.12
N LEU A 22 -19.25 4.71 17.56
CA LEU A 22 -20.21 5.02 16.49
C LEU A 22 -19.55 4.88 15.13
N ARG A 23 -19.68 3.70 14.53
CA ARG A 23 -19.24 3.43 13.16
C ARG A 23 -20.40 3.60 12.20
N VAL A 24 -20.12 4.21 11.04
CA VAL A 24 -21.02 4.17 9.90
C VAL A 24 -20.72 2.88 9.13
N VAL A 25 -21.71 2.00 9.02
CA VAL A 25 -21.55 0.70 8.36
C VAL A 25 -22.20 0.77 6.97
N PHE A 26 -21.41 0.45 5.95
CA PHE A 26 -21.87 0.24 4.58
C PHE A 26 -21.97 -1.25 4.33
N GLY A 27 -23.15 -1.83 4.52
CA GLY A 27 -23.40 -3.28 4.42
C GLY A 27 -23.44 -3.80 2.97
N SER A 28 -23.59 -2.90 1.98
CA SER A 28 -23.59 -3.23 0.55
C SER A 28 -22.43 -2.54 -0.16
N GLU A 29 -22.28 -2.82 -1.46
CA GLU A 29 -21.26 -2.16 -2.27
C GLU A 29 -21.42 -0.63 -2.27
N LEU A 30 -20.34 0.09 -2.05
CA LEU A 30 -20.26 1.54 -2.15
C LEU A 30 -19.42 1.93 -3.36
N ILE A 31 -20.07 2.51 -4.38
CA ILE A 31 -19.41 2.84 -5.64
C ILE A 31 -19.52 4.34 -5.91
N PHE A 32 -18.36 5.01 -6.05
CA PHE A 32 -18.23 6.43 -6.39
C PHE A 32 -17.40 6.64 -7.67
N ASN A 33 -17.30 5.65 -8.53
CA ASN A 33 -16.39 5.70 -9.67
C ASN A 33 -16.52 6.99 -10.50
N SER A 34 -15.35 7.53 -10.90
CA SER A 34 -15.25 8.76 -11.71
C SER A 34 -15.97 9.97 -11.12
N SER A 35 -16.15 9.99 -9.80
CA SER A 35 -16.83 11.10 -9.10
C SER A 35 -15.84 12.15 -8.63
N HIS A 36 -16.30 13.39 -8.50
CA HIS A 36 -15.52 14.55 -8.13
C HIS A 36 -15.99 15.11 -6.78
N PHE A 37 -15.11 15.12 -5.80
CA PHE A 37 -15.33 15.68 -4.46
C PHE A 37 -14.57 17.01 -4.36
N ARG A 38 -15.28 18.13 -4.49
CA ARG A 38 -14.68 19.47 -4.40
C ARG A 38 -14.40 19.86 -2.96
N GLY A 39 -15.30 19.55 -2.05
CA GLY A 39 -15.12 19.75 -0.63
C GLY A 39 -14.32 18.62 0.03
N GLN A 40 -14.33 18.60 1.35
CA GLN A 40 -13.72 17.52 2.12
C GLN A 40 -14.58 16.25 2.06
N ALA A 41 -13.95 15.07 1.93
CA ALA A 41 -14.65 13.79 1.99
C ALA A 41 -14.22 13.03 3.27
N ARG A 42 -15.17 12.75 4.17
CA ARG A 42 -14.91 12.18 5.48
C ARG A 42 -15.55 10.81 5.60
N PHE A 43 -14.73 9.75 5.63
CA PHE A 43 -15.10 8.35 5.86
C PHE A 43 -14.42 7.81 7.14
N ARG A 44 -14.18 8.70 8.10
CA ARG A 44 -13.56 8.33 9.38
C ARG A 44 -14.47 7.39 10.17
N ASN A 45 -13.87 6.38 10.85
CA ASN A 45 -14.60 5.40 11.65
C ASN A 45 -15.70 4.67 10.86
N SER A 46 -15.55 4.50 9.55
CA SER A 46 -16.50 3.78 8.71
C SER A 46 -16.07 2.33 8.54
N GLU A 47 -17.06 1.47 8.33
CA GLU A 47 -16.87 0.06 8.03
C GLU A 47 -17.52 -0.27 6.68
N PHE A 48 -16.75 -0.82 5.76
CA PHE A 48 -17.18 -1.23 4.43
C PHE A 48 -17.20 -2.75 4.38
N GLU A 49 -18.38 -3.35 4.54
CA GLU A 49 -18.53 -4.81 4.59
C GLU A 49 -18.33 -5.47 3.22
N SER A 50 -18.66 -4.75 2.16
CA SER A 50 -18.55 -5.20 0.78
C SER A 50 -17.56 -4.31 0.00
N VAL A 51 -17.58 -4.37 -1.32
CA VAL A 51 -16.68 -3.60 -2.19
C VAL A 51 -16.86 -2.10 -1.97
N ALA A 52 -15.77 -1.39 -1.73
CA ALA A 52 -15.71 0.07 -1.74
C ALA A 52 -14.86 0.54 -2.92
N SER A 53 -15.50 1.17 -3.92
CA SER A 53 -14.82 1.60 -5.13
C SER A 53 -14.85 3.11 -5.30
N PHE A 54 -13.66 3.68 -5.42
CA PHE A 54 -13.40 5.09 -5.68
C PHE A 54 -12.59 5.26 -6.98
N ASP A 55 -12.65 4.29 -7.88
CA ASP A 55 -11.85 4.26 -9.10
C ASP A 55 -12.10 5.52 -9.96
N GLY A 56 -11.02 6.18 -10.40
CA GLY A 56 -11.09 7.38 -11.22
C GLY A 56 -11.63 8.62 -10.51
N CYS A 57 -11.81 8.59 -9.18
CA CYS A 57 -12.26 9.75 -8.42
C CYS A 57 -11.23 10.88 -8.38
N THR A 58 -11.72 12.11 -8.22
CA THR A 58 -10.91 13.28 -7.90
C THR A 58 -11.34 13.84 -6.56
N PHE A 59 -10.39 14.01 -5.64
CA PHE A 59 -10.59 14.65 -4.34
C PHE A 59 -9.80 15.96 -4.29
N ASP A 60 -10.48 17.12 -4.41
CA ASP A 60 -9.82 18.44 -4.33
C ASP A 60 -9.52 18.81 -2.88
N GLY A 61 -10.44 18.49 -1.97
CA GLY A 61 -10.28 18.68 -0.55
C GLY A 61 -9.53 17.54 0.14
N VAL A 62 -9.43 17.64 1.47
CA VAL A 62 -8.88 16.55 2.29
C VAL A 62 -9.84 15.38 2.28
N VAL A 63 -9.32 14.17 2.01
CA VAL A 63 -10.06 12.94 2.21
C VAL A 63 -9.52 12.20 3.43
N THR A 64 -10.40 11.69 4.28
CA THR A 64 -9.98 10.92 5.46
C THR A 64 -10.72 9.60 5.60
N TYR A 65 -9.93 8.53 5.72
CA TYR A 65 -10.35 7.16 6.04
C TYR A 65 -9.76 6.72 7.40
N LYS A 66 -9.42 7.69 8.27
CA LYS A 66 -8.83 7.37 9.58
C LYS A 66 -9.71 6.39 10.36
N ASN A 67 -9.13 5.32 10.90
CA ASN A 67 -9.80 4.23 11.62
C ASN A 67 -10.88 3.50 10.79
N ALA A 68 -10.88 3.64 9.47
CA ALA A 68 -11.83 2.91 8.61
C ALA A 68 -11.44 1.44 8.50
N VAL A 69 -12.43 0.57 8.36
CA VAL A 69 -12.24 -0.87 8.13
C VAL A 69 -12.85 -1.25 6.79
N PHE A 70 -12.02 -1.77 5.90
CA PHE A 70 -12.45 -2.31 4.62
C PHE A 70 -12.42 -3.84 4.70
N ARG A 71 -13.59 -4.47 4.90
CA ARG A 71 -13.72 -5.94 4.88
C ARG A 71 -13.76 -6.49 3.46
N GLY A 72 -14.44 -5.79 2.56
CA GLY A 72 -14.44 -6.06 1.13
C GLY A 72 -13.27 -5.42 0.40
N ASP A 73 -13.21 -5.63 -0.92
CA ASP A 73 -12.17 -5.05 -1.76
C ASP A 73 -12.24 -3.52 -1.78
N ALA A 74 -11.10 -2.86 -1.54
CA ALA A 74 -10.96 -1.42 -1.61
C ALA A 74 -10.26 -1.02 -2.91
N LYS A 75 -10.97 -0.30 -3.79
CA LYS A 75 -10.48 0.09 -5.10
C LYS A 75 -10.26 1.60 -5.16
N PHE A 76 -9.00 2.00 -5.37
CA PHE A 76 -8.56 3.39 -5.51
C PHE A 76 -7.70 3.55 -6.77
N ARG A 77 -8.08 2.89 -7.88
CA ARG A 77 -7.30 2.94 -9.11
C ARG A 77 -7.49 4.28 -9.81
N THR A 78 -6.41 4.85 -10.32
CA THR A 78 -6.42 6.12 -11.07
C THR A 78 -7.09 7.28 -10.32
N VAL A 79 -6.98 7.29 -8.99
CA VAL A 79 -7.55 8.36 -8.15
C VAL A 79 -6.58 9.54 -8.10
N LEU A 80 -7.13 10.75 -8.24
CA LEU A 80 -6.39 11.99 -8.06
C LEU A 80 -6.71 12.60 -6.68
N PHE A 81 -5.72 12.62 -5.80
CA PHE A 81 -5.80 13.25 -4.49
C PHE A 81 -5.11 14.62 -4.52
N ASN A 82 -5.85 15.69 -4.84
CA ASN A 82 -5.34 17.06 -4.81
C ASN A 82 -5.14 17.58 -3.38
N GLY A 83 -5.99 17.13 -2.44
CA GLY A 83 -5.86 17.35 -1.02
C GLY A 83 -4.98 16.30 -0.33
N TYR A 84 -4.84 16.39 1.00
CA TYR A 84 -4.21 15.33 1.79
C TYR A 84 -5.10 14.08 1.85
N ALA A 85 -4.50 12.91 1.70
CA ALA A 85 -5.15 11.62 1.94
C ALA A 85 -4.74 11.09 3.32
N LEU A 86 -5.69 11.00 4.24
CA LEU A 86 -5.45 10.61 5.63
C LEU A 86 -6.08 9.24 5.91
N THR A 87 -5.25 8.18 5.90
CA THR A 87 -5.70 6.79 6.12
C THR A 87 -5.17 6.18 7.44
N GLY A 88 -4.62 7.00 8.31
CA GLY A 88 -4.02 6.52 9.56
C GLY A 88 -4.93 5.57 10.35
N ASN A 89 -4.37 4.46 10.86
CA ASN A 89 -5.06 3.37 11.56
C ASN A 89 -6.14 2.64 10.72
N ALA A 90 -6.21 2.81 9.41
CA ALA A 90 -7.15 2.05 8.59
C ALA A 90 -6.73 0.57 8.48
N SER A 91 -7.72 -0.32 8.35
CA SER A 91 -7.51 -1.75 8.13
C SER A 91 -8.14 -2.19 6.81
N PHE A 92 -7.34 -2.83 5.97
CA PHE A 92 -7.78 -3.44 4.72
C PHE A 92 -7.71 -4.95 4.89
N GLU A 93 -8.86 -5.59 5.10
CA GLU A 93 -8.96 -7.04 5.36
C GLU A 93 -8.95 -7.85 4.06
N SER A 94 -9.46 -7.27 2.97
CA SER A 94 -9.40 -7.83 1.61
C SER A 94 -8.40 -7.06 0.73
N SER A 95 -8.50 -7.19 -0.59
CA SER A 95 -7.60 -6.56 -1.55
C SER A 95 -7.68 -5.03 -1.50
N ALA A 96 -6.53 -4.36 -1.49
CA ALA A 96 -6.42 -2.90 -1.55
C ALA A 96 -5.60 -2.47 -2.78
N ARG A 97 -6.22 -1.75 -3.71
CA ARG A 97 -5.61 -1.38 -4.99
C ARG A 97 -5.55 0.13 -5.14
N PHE A 98 -4.32 0.67 -5.18
CA PHE A 98 -4.04 2.09 -5.41
C PHE A 98 -3.39 2.35 -6.77
N THR A 99 -3.48 1.40 -7.69
CA THR A 99 -2.80 1.40 -8.99
C THR A 99 -3.00 2.72 -9.74
N ASN A 100 -1.89 3.32 -10.20
CA ASN A 100 -1.87 4.58 -10.97
C ASN A 100 -2.51 5.78 -10.25
N SER A 101 -2.62 5.77 -8.92
CA SER A 101 -3.15 6.90 -8.18
C SER A 101 -2.08 7.96 -7.92
N HIS A 102 -2.52 9.22 -7.81
CA HIS A 102 -1.65 10.36 -7.67
C HIS A 102 -1.97 11.14 -6.39
N PHE A 103 -0.96 11.31 -5.52
CA PHE A 103 -1.03 12.12 -4.31
C PHE A 103 -0.34 13.46 -4.53
N VAL A 104 -1.11 14.56 -4.66
CA VAL A 104 -0.54 15.89 -4.94
C VAL A 104 0.06 16.51 -3.67
N LYS A 105 -0.65 16.50 -2.55
CA LYS A 105 -0.17 17.10 -1.28
C LYS A 105 0.49 16.08 -0.35
N GLY A 106 0.21 14.80 -0.51
CA GLY A 106 0.80 13.73 0.28
C GLY A 106 -0.24 12.78 0.89
N VAL A 107 0.25 11.71 1.49
CA VAL A 107 -0.56 10.65 2.08
C VAL A 107 -0.02 10.24 3.44
N ASN A 108 -0.93 10.00 4.38
CA ASN A 108 -0.63 9.42 5.69
C ASN A 108 -1.14 7.98 5.76
N LEU A 109 -0.22 7.03 5.81
CA LEU A 109 -0.45 5.58 5.92
C LEU A 109 0.05 5.03 7.27
N SER A 110 0.23 5.88 8.29
CA SER A 110 0.70 5.44 9.60
C SER A 110 -0.27 4.44 10.23
N HIS A 111 0.27 3.36 10.82
CA HIS A 111 -0.47 2.29 11.48
C HIS A 111 -1.52 1.58 10.59
N VAL A 112 -1.43 1.73 9.27
CA VAL A 112 -2.33 1.04 8.34
C VAL A 112 -1.98 -0.44 8.29
N LYS A 113 -3.01 -1.29 8.25
CA LYS A 113 -2.88 -2.75 8.18
C LYS A 113 -3.43 -3.25 6.84
N PHE A 114 -2.58 -3.93 6.07
CA PHE A 114 -2.97 -4.64 4.86
C PHE A 114 -2.91 -6.15 5.14
N GLN A 115 -4.07 -6.80 5.13
CA GLN A 115 -4.18 -8.22 5.49
C GLN A 115 -4.20 -9.15 4.26
N SER A 116 -4.41 -8.58 3.07
CA SER A 116 -4.49 -9.34 1.82
C SER A 116 -3.66 -8.68 0.72
N HIS A 117 -3.96 -8.98 -0.54
CA HIS A 117 -3.27 -8.44 -1.71
C HIS A 117 -3.28 -6.91 -1.74
N THR A 118 -2.12 -6.31 -1.99
CA THR A 118 -1.95 -4.85 -1.99
C THR A 118 -1.17 -4.42 -3.23
N ASP A 119 -1.68 -3.43 -3.96
CA ASP A 119 -1.05 -2.95 -5.18
C ASP A 119 -0.91 -1.41 -5.20
N PHE A 120 0.35 -0.96 -5.17
CA PHE A 120 0.76 0.43 -5.32
C PHE A 120 1.47 0.68 -6.66
N SER A 121 1.27 -0.18 -7.67
CA SER A 121 1.93 -0.04 -8.97
C SER A 121 1.51 1.27 -9.65
N GLY A 122 2.49 2.03 -10.17
CA GLY A 122 2.24 3.30 -10.84
C GLY A 122 1.74 4.43 -9.93
N VAL A 123 1.73 4.24 -8.60
CA VAL A 123 1.45 5.33 -7.65
C VAL A 123 2.60 6.31 -7.65
N PHE A 124 2.28 7.61 -7.65
CA PHE A 124 3.28 8.67 -7.56
C PHE A 124 2.78 9.84 -6.71
N SER A 125 3.71 10.72 -6.28
CA SER A 125 3.41 11.91 -5.51
C SER A 125 4.08 13.11 -6.16
N SER A 126 3.34 14.20 -6.38
CA SER A 126 3.91 15.48 -6.86
C SER A 126 4.51 16.29 -5.73
N SER A 127 4.12 16.02 -4.52
CA SER A 127 4.67 16.67 -3.33
C SER A 127 5.99 15.99 -2.98
N ARG A 128 7.01 16.79 -2.62
CA ARG A 128 8.24 16.27 -2.02
C ARG A 128 8.02 15.67 -0.63
N ALA A 129 6.77 15.63 -0.16
CA ALA A 129 6.42 15.01 1.11
C ALA A 129 6.45 13.48 0.96
N VAL A 130 7.38 12.85 1.63
CA VAL A 130 7.44 11.39 1.71
C VAL A 130 6.18 10.90 2.42
N PRO A 131 5.55 9.79 1.95
CA PRO A 131 4.40 9.21 2.63
C PRO A 131 4.72 8.91 4.10
N ILE A 132 3.87 9.35 5.02
CA ILE A 132 3.97 8.94 6.42
C ILE A 132 3.54 7.48 6.49
N HIS A 133 4.42 6.59 6.95
CA HIS A 133 4.22 5.14 6.92
C HIS A 133 4.69 4.43 8.19
N ASP A 134 4.78 5.17 9.29
CA ASP A 134 5.17 4.61 10.58
C ASP A 134 4.25 3.45 10.96
N SER A 135 4.84 2.34 11.41
CA SER A 135 4.12 1.15 11.85
C SER A 135 3.14 0.56 10.81
N ILE A 136 3.37 0.78 9.51
CA ILE A 136 2.59 0.12 8.46
C ILE A 136 2.81 -1.39 8.51
N CYS A 137 1.75 -2.16 8.35
CA CYS A 137 1.78 -3.61 8.44
C CYS A 137 1.24 -4.27 7.17
N PHE A 138 2.02 -5.17 6.59
CA PHE A 138 1.62 -6.06 5.49
C PHE A 138 1.62 -7.49 6.00
N ALA A 139 0.45 -8.10 6.17
CA ALA A 139 0.34 -9.49 6.63
C ALA A 139 0.98 -10.48 5.65
N LEU A 140 0.92 -10.19 4.36
CA LEU A 140 1.51 -10.99 3.29
C LEU A 140 2.91 -10.53 2.86
N LYS A 141 3.67 -9.87 3.75
CA LYS A 141 5.05 -9.41 3.48
C LYS A 141 5.97 -10.54 2.99
N LYS A 142 5.86 -11.75 3.59
CA LYS A 142 6.61 -12.93 3.15
C LYS A 142 6.22 -13.43 1.74
N GLN A 143 5.24 -12.82 1.11
CA GLN A 143 4.81 -13.08 -0.25
C GLN A 143 5.24 -11.98 -1.23
N GLY A 144 5.90 -10.91 -0.73
CA GLY A 144 6.35 -9.78 -1.51
C GLY A 144 5.24 -8.79 -1.89
N GLU A 145 4.15 -8.77 -1.13
CA GLU A 145 3.01 -7.87 -1.38
C GLU A 145 3.34 -6.39 -1.08
N ASP A 146 4.40 -6.14 -0.34
CA ASP A 146 4.91 -4.79 -0.03
C ASP A 146 5.91 -4.24 -1.07
N GLU A 147 6.25 -5.00 -2.12
CA GLU A 147 7.23 -4.58 -3.15
C GLU A 147 6.85 -3.25 -3.82
N SER A 148 5.60 -3.15 -4.31
CA SER A 148 5.12 -1.95 -5.02
C SER A 148 5.05 -0.73 -4.10
N PHE A 149 4.71 -0.91 -2.82
CA PHE A 149 4.71 0.13 -1.82
C PHE A 149 6.12 0.68 -1.56
N TRP A 150 7.10 -0.18 -1.31
CA TRP A 150 8.48 0.27 -1.05
C TRP A 150 9.09 0.97 -2.27
N ARG A 151 8.72 0.55 -3.49
CA ARG A 151 9.10 1.25 -4.71
C ARG A 151 8.53 2.66 -4.75
N PHE A 152 7.26 2.84 -4.42
CA PHE A 152 6.61 4.15 -4.35
C PHE A 152 7.31 5.06 -3.33
N VAL A 153 7.52 4.60 -2.09
CA VAL A 153 8.19 5.41 -1.05
C VAL A 153 9.61 5.77 -1.45
N LYS A 154 10.36 4.80 -2.01
CA LYS A 154 11.71 5.03 -2.52
C LYS A 154 11.77 6.14 -3.58
N GLN A 155 10.90 6.08 -4.57
CA GLN A 155 10.86 7.09 -5.64
C GLN A 155 10.58 8.48 -5.05
N THR A 156 9.57 8.60 -4.20
CA THR A 156 9.23 9.87 -3.55
C THR A 156 10.38 10.39 -2.67
N ALA A 157 11.06 9.50 -1.93
CA ALA A 157 12.20 9.87 -1.10
C ALA A 157 13.39 10.37 -1.95
N GLN A 158 13.66 9.73 -3.10
CA GLN A 158 14.69 10.16 -4.05
C GLN A 158 14.40 11.56 -4.60
N GLU A 159 13.17 11.81 -5.04
CA GLU A 159 12.72 13.11 -5.56
C GLU A 159 12.77 14.21 -4.50
N ALA A 160 12.53 13.85 -3.24
CA ALA A 160 12.62 14.76 -2.10
C ALA A 160 14.07 15.00 -1.59
N GLY A 161 15.06 14.23 -2.07
CA GLY A 161 16.45 14.31 -1.63
C GLY A 161 16.77 13.54 -0.35
N TYR A 162 15.85 12.70 0.15
CA TYR A 162 16.06 11.86 1.35
C TYR A 162 16.77 10.55 0.97
N TYR A 163 18.04 10.62 0.57
CA TYR A 163 18.79 9.49 0.03
C TYR A 163 18.97 8.33 1.02
N GLN A 164 19.11 8.61 2.32
CA GLN A 164 19.21 7.55 3.33
C GLN A 164 17.92 6.73 3.38
N LEU A 165 16.76 7.38 3.45
CA LEU A 165 15.46 6.72 3.44
C LEU A 165 15.24 5.95 2.13
N ALA A 166 15.64 6.56 1.00
CA ALA A 166 15.54 5.89 -0.30
C ALA A 166 16.36 4.60 -0.34
N GLY A 167 17.55 4.57 0.27
CA GLY A 167 18.38 3.38 0.44
C GLY A 167 17.71 2.31 1.29
N GLU A 168 17.12 2.67 2.42
CA GLU A 168 16.36 1.73 3.28
C GLU A 168 15.15 1.14 2.55
N CYS A 169 14.42 1.98 1.80
CA CYS A 169 13.29 1.54 0.98
C CYS A 169 13.74 0.63 -0.17
N PHE A 170 14.87 0.93 -0.82
CA PHE A 170 15.46 0.05 -1.83
C PHE A 170 15.77 -1.33 -1.25
N TYR A 171 16.41 -1.39 -0.07
CA TYR A 171 16.67 -2.65 0.61
C TYR A 171 15.37 -3.44 0.87
N SER A 172 14.33 -2.75 1.36
CA SER A 172 13.01 -3.36 1.62
C SER A 172 12.35 -3.88 0.34
N GLU A 173 12.43 -3.13 -0.76
CA GLU A 173 11.95 -3.55 -2.10
C GLU A 173 12.66 -4.82 -2.57
N GLN A 174 14.00 -4.88 -2.46
CA GLN A 174 14.75 -6.08 -2.86
C GLN A 174 14.41 -7.29 -1.99
N CYS A 175 14.21 -7.10 -0.68
CA CYS A 175 13.74 -8.17 0.19
C CYS A 175 12.36 -8.71 -0.23
N ALA A 176 11.41 -7.83 -0.54
CA ALA A 176 10.08 -8.21 -1.00
C ALA A 176 10.15 -8.98 -2.33
N ARG A 177 10.98 -8.50 -3.27
CA ARG A 177 11.22 -9.17 -4.57
C ARG A 177 11.80 -10.56 -4.41
N LEU A 178 12.75 -10.76 -3.48
CA LEU A 178 13.28 -12.08 -3.17
C LEU A 178 12.22 -13.02 -2.63
N TRP A 179 11.40 -12.58 -1.68
CA TRP A 179 10.30 -13.38 -1.16
C TRP A 179 9.34 -13.84 -2.26
N LYS A 180 9.01 -12.96 -3.20
CA LYS A 180 8.17 -13.28 -4.36
C LYS A 180 8.82 -14.33 -5.26
N LYS A 181 10.13 -14.22 -5.54
CA LYS A 181 10.89 -15.22 -6.30
C LYS A 181 10.91 -16.59 -5.59
N PHE A 182 11.14 -16.62 -4.27
CA PHE A 182 11.12 -17.86 -3.49
C PHE A 182 9.76 -18.56 -3.56
N ARG A 183 8.68 -17.84 -3.45
CA ARG A 183 7.33 -18.40 -3.58
C ARG A 183 7.06 -18.94 -4.98
N GLY A 184 7.45 -18.19 -6.02
CA GLY A 184 7.28 -18.61 -7.42
C GLY A 184 8.10 -19.86 -7.80
N SER A 185 9.15 -20.18 -7.04
CA SER A 185 10.03 -21.32 -7.30
C SER A 185 9.48 -22.67 -6.86
N GLY A 186 8.26 -22.74 -6.31
CA GLY A 186 7.58 -24.00 -6.00
C GLY A 186 8.13 -24.79 -4.81
N LEU A 187 9.02 -24.18 -3.98
CA LEU A 187 9.54 -24.81 -2.76
C LEU A 187 8.47 -25.12 -1.70
N THR A 188 7.29 -24.50 -1.82
CA THR A 188 6.18 -24.68 -0.87
C THR A 188 5.16 -25.71 -1.30
N THR A 189 5.24 -26.23 -2.52
CA THR A 189 4.31 -27.28 -3.00
C THR A 189 5.06 -28.59 -3.24
N GLY A 190 5.21 -29.37 -2.17
CA GLY A 190 5.60 -30.77 -2.29
C GLY A 190 4.55 -31.55 -3.08
N ARG A 191 4.74 -31.70 -4.39
CA ARG A 191 4.12 -32.82 -5.14
C ARG A 191 4.84 -33.11 -6.46
N LYS A 192 5.50 -34.31 -6.41
CA LYS A 192 5.71 -35.31 -7.47
C LYS A 192 6.24 -34.90 -8.84
N GLY A 193 7.41 -35.43 -9.14
CA GLY A 193 7.91 -35.72 -10.49
C GLY A 193 9.34 -35.21 -10.73
N PHE A 194 10.09 -35.95 -11.53
CA PHE A 194 11.49 -35.68 -11.92
C PHE A 194 11.72 -34.23 -12.44
N LYS A 195 10.69 -33.57 -12.94
CA LYS A 195 10.68 -32.12 -13.25
C LYS A 195 10.80 -31.23 -12.00
N GLY A 196 10.51 -31.76 -10.82
CA GLY A 196 10.67 -31.07 -9.52
C GLY A 196 12.12 -30.92 -9.08
N LEU A 197 13.01 -31.85 -9.51
CA LEU A 197 14.42 -31.80 -9.12
C LEU A 197 15.15 -30.57 -9.70
N PHE A 198 14.88 -30.26 -10.98
CA PHE A 198 15.41 -29.05 -11.61
C PHE A 198 14.79 -27.75 -11.09
N ARG A 199 13.52 -27.79 -10.66
CA ARG A 199 12.87 -26.68 -9.93
C ARG A 199 13.43 -26.51 -8.52
N GLY A 200 13.81 -27.59 -7.85
CA GLY A 200 14.46 -27.56 -6.54
C GLY A 200 15.84 -26.91 -6.54
N LEU A 201 16.53 -26.84 -7.69
CA LEU A 201 17.81 -26.14 -7.84
C LEU A 201 17.65 -24.64 -8.07
N TRP A 202 16.44 -24.14 -8.31
CA TRP A 202 16.17 -22.71 -8.49
C TRP A 202 16.59 -21.84 -7.28
N PRO A 203 16.40 -22.25 -6.01
CA PRO A 203 16.94 -21.52 -4.87
C PRO A 203 18.46 -21.41 -4.87
N ILE A 204 19.17 -22.41 -5.40
CA ILE A 204 20.64 -22.38 -5.52
C ILE A 204 21.08 -21.25 -6.45
N ARG A 205 20.28 -20.92 -7.47
CA ARG A 205 20.55 -19.76 -8.35
C ARG A 205 20.37 -18.42 -7.64
N LEU A 206 19.58 -18.38 -6.58
CA LEU A 206 19.39 -17.17 -5.74
C LEU A 206 20.45 -17.07 -4.62
N LEU A 207 21.23 -18.14 -4.39
CA LEU A 207 22.31 -18.15 -3.38
C LEU A 207 23.31 -17.00 -3.58
N PRO A 208 23.81 -16.69 -4.79
CA PRO A 208 24.70 -15.55 -4.99
C PRO A 208 24.01 -14.23 -4.63
N GLU A 209 22.75 -14.02 -5.04
CA GLU A 209 21.98 -12.82 -4.71
C GLU A 209 21.75 -12.70 -3.19
N LEU A 210 21.49 -13.82 -2.50
CA LEU A 210 21.35 -13.86 -1.04
C LEU A 210 22.67 -13.63 -0.33
N LEU A 211 23.74 -14.34 -0.73
CA LEU A 211 25.04 -14.26 -0.08
C LEU A 211 25.73 -12.92 -0.36
N PHE A 212 25.81 -12.53 -1.64
CA PHE A 212 26.52 -11.33 -2.02
C PHE A 212 25.66 -10.07 -1.94
N GLY A 213 24.38 -10.14 -2.32
CA GLY A 213 23.48 -8.99 -2.26
C GLY A 213 23.02 -8.67 -0.85
N LYS A 214 22.42 -9.63 -0.18
CA LYS A 214 21.72 -9.39 1.09
C LYS A 214 22.60 -9.57 2.33
N LEU A 215 23.38 -10.66 2.40
CA LEU A 215 24.18 -10.98 3.59
C LEU A 215 25.46 -10.16 3.66
N LEU A 216 26.21 -10.04 2.57
CA LEU A 216 27.50 -9.37 2.59
C LEU A 216 27.38 -7.86 2.39
N PHE A 217 26.63 -7.42 1.39
CA PHE A 217 26.60 -6.01 1.00
C PHE A 217 25.31 -5.29 1.38
N GLY A 218 24.26 -6.01 1.86
CA GLY A 218 22.96 -5.40 2.16
C GLY A 218 22.42 -4.64 0.95
N TYR A 219 22.66 -5.15 -0.27
CA TYR A 219 22.39 -4.48 -1.55
C TYR A 219 23.11 -3.13 -1.72
N GLY A 220 24.26 -2.96 -1.08
CA GLY A 220 25.05 -1.73 -1.15
C GLY A 220 24.59 -0.61 -0.22
N GLU A 221 23.47 -0.78 0.46
CA GLU A 221 22.87 0.25 1.32
C GLU A 221 23.29 0.13 2.82
N ARG A 222 23.93 -0.99 3.18
CA ARG A 222 24.38 -1.26 4.55
C ARG A 222 25.80 -1.80 4.55
N PRO A 223 26.80 -1.00 4.16
CA PRO A 223 28.20 -1.46 4.02
C PRO A 223 28.81 -1.91 5.36
N VAL A 224 28.28 -1.43 6.50
CA VAL A 224 28.78 -1.78 7.84
C VAL A 224 28.63 -3.27 8.18
N ARG A 225 27.74 -4.02 7.51
CA ARG A 225 27.59 -5.47 7.71
C ARG A 225 28.73 -6.31 7.12
N VAL A 226 29.62 -5.71 6.37
CA VAL A 226 30.81 -6.39 5.77
C VAL A 226 31.97 -6.43 6.75
N LEU A 227 31.97 -5.56 7.76
CA LEU A 227 33.09 -5.36 8.68
C LEU A 227 32.85 -5.93 10.10
N THR A 228 31.68 -6.50 10.37
CA THR A 228 31.32 -7.19 11.63
C THR A 228 31.02 -8.66 11.37
#